data_cf79d179972af4a835d4d963f15b3671
#
_entry.id   cf79d179972af4a835d4d963f15b3671
#
_cell.length_a   1.000
_cell.length_b   1.000
_cell.length_c   1.000
_cell.angle_alpha   90.00
_cell.angle_beta   90.00
_cell.angle_gamma   90.00
#
_symmetry.space_group_name_H-M   'P 1'
#
loop_
_entity.id
_entity.type
_entity.pdbx_description
1 polymer ?
#
loop_
_entity_poly.entity_id
_entity_poly.type
_entity_poly.pdbx_seq_one_letter_code
_entity_poly.pdbx_strand_id
1 'polypeptide(L)'
;MNTSQQLAQLGQSIWYDNIQRGLLDDGTLAGMIEREEIRGITSNPTIFMNAITKTADYDAELLPLLAAGHNATDAFWQLAVADIRAAADLFLPLYRRSDGGDGFVSLEVSPTLAEDTAATLAEARSLWRRVDRPNLMVKIPATPAGIPAIRAAIADGINVNVTLIFARERYAEVMDAYLAGLEDRLAAGRPLEGIASVASFFVSRVDTLVDKRLDAIIKEGGPRAEAARGLLGRAAVANARLAYADFKAVFASPRFARLRDNGARVQRPLWASTGTKNPVYSDVIYVDELIGPDTVNTVPPQTLAALLDHGRAALTLETGLDEARQTLADLAVLGISMTDVTDQLEREGVQSFAEAFAALLDAVVAQDSYPVPPPPPPTL
;
A
#
# COMPACT_ATOMS: atom_id res chain seq x y z
N MET A 1 -6.65 7.54 -25.09
CA MET A 1 -5.80 6.89 -24.06
C MET A 1 -5.74 7.84 -22.88
N ASN A 2 -6.16 7.41 -21.69
CA ASN A 2 -6.09 8.21 -20.47
C ASN A 2 -4.67 8.21 -19.89
N THR A 3 -4.41 9.04 -18.87
CA THR A 3 -3.07 9.16 -18.26
C THR A 3 -2.60 7.85 -17.61
N SER A 4 -3.50 7.10 -16.93
CA SER A 4 -3.13 5.79 -16.34
C SER A 4 -2.68 4.78 -17.39
N GLN A 5 -3.32 4.75 -18.55
CA GLN A 5 -2.89 3.89 -19.66
C GLN A 5 -1.52 4.30 -20.22
N GLN A 6 -1.22 5.60 -20.26
CA GLN A 6 0.10 6.09 -20.65
C GLN A 6 1.16 5.68 -19.64
N LEU A 7 0.88 5.77 -18.33
CA LEU A 7 1.78 5.31 -17.27
C LEU A 7 2.05 3.81 -17.36
N ALA A 8 1.02 3.02 -17.67
CA ALA A 8 1.19 1.58 -17.87
C ALA A 8 2.15 1.26 -19.04
N GLN A 9 2.15 2.06 -20.11
CA GLN A 9 3.11 1.92 -21.20
C GLN A 9 4.54 2.29 -20.79
N LEU A 10 4.70 3.16 -19.79
CA LEU A 10 5.99 3.50 -19.19
C LEU A 10 6.42 2.50 -18.10
N GLY A 11 5.62 1.45 -17.86
CA GLY A 11 5.92 0.39 -16.90
C GLY A 11 5.48 0.65 -15.46
N GLN A 12 4.66 1.70 -15.23
CA GLN A 12 4.06 1.95 -13.92
C GLN A 12 2.58 1.62 -13.92
N SER A 13 2.13 0.83 -12.94
CA SER A 13 0.72 0.52 -12.71
C SER A 13 0.10 1.48 -11.72
N ILE A 14 -1.07 2.04 -12.04
CA ILE A 14 -1.88 2.78 -11.09
C ILE A 14 -2.84 1.83 -10.38
N TRP A 15 -2.73 1.78 -9.05
CA TRP A 15 -3.67 1.06 -8.20
C TRP A 15 -4.55 2.05 -7.44
N TYR A 16 -5.73 1.60 -7.02
CA TYR A 16 -6.69 2.43 -6.30
C TYR A 16 -6.61 2.16 -4.81
N ASP A 17 -6.31 3.20 -4.03
CA ASP A 17 -6.23 3.10 -2.57
C ASP A 17 -7.60 3.35 -1.95
N ASN A 18 -8.54 2.47 -2.28
CA ASN A 18 -9.90 2.48 -1.76
C ASN A 18 -10.61 1.16 -2.05
N ILE A 19 -11.49 0.74 -1.14
CA ILE A 19 -12.49 -0.30 -1.34
C ILE A 19 -13.74 0.05 -0.54
N GLN A 20 -14.90 -0.19 -1.13
CA GLN A 20 -16.20 0.05 -0.52
C GLN A 20 -17.22 -0.82 -1.23
N ARG A 21 -18.17 -1.41 -0.50
CA ARG A 21 -19.20 -2.28 -1.03
C ARG A 21 -20.00 -1.62 -2.15
N GLY A 22 -20.40 -0.36 -1.98
CA GLY A 22 -21.14 0.37 -3.00
C GLY A 22 -20.43 0.42 -4.34
N LEU A 23 -19.10 0.60 -4.38
CA LEU A 23 -18.32 0.61 -5.63
C LEU A 23 -18.29 -0.76 -6.33
N LEU A 24 -18.44 -1.85 -5.57
CA LEU A 24 -18.54 -3.21 -6.11
C LEU A 24 -19.93 -3.46 -6.70
N ASP A 25 -20.98 -3.06 -5.98
CA ASP A 25 -22.38 -3.38 -6.29
C ASP A 25 -22.95 -2.53 -7.42
N ASP A 26 -22.57 -1.24 -7.51
CA ASP A 26 -23.05 -0.31 -8.53
C ASP A 26 -22.31 -0.37 -9.87
N GLY A 27 -21.26 -1.21 -9.94
CA GLY A 27 -20.44 -1.38 -11.15
C GLY A 27 -19.39 -0.29 -11.37
N THR A 28 -19.26 0.69 -10.47
CA THR A 28 -18.25 1.75 -10.57
C THR A 28 -16.84 1.17 -10.68
N LEU A 29 -16.48 0.22 -9.80
CA LEU A 29 -15.17 -0.42 -9.83
C LEU A 29 -14.93 -1.19 -11.13
N ALA A 30 -15.94 -1.94 -11.61
CA ALA A 30 -15.85 -2.66 -12.88
C ALA A 30 -15.59 -1.71 -14.06
N GLY A 31 -16.29 -0.58 -14.09
CA GLY A 31 -16.09 0.45 -15.10
C GLY A 31 -14.70 1.08 -15.08
N MET A 32 -14.12 1.34 -13.89
CA MET A 32 -12.75 1.86 -13.76
C MET A 32 -11.72 0.85 -14.31
N ILE A 33 -11.92 -0.45 -14.06
CA ILE A 33 -11.07 -1.53 -14.60
C ILE A 33 -11.20 -1.63 -16.11
N GLU A 34 -12.41 -1.55 -16.65
CA GLU A 34 -12.68 -1.62 -18.09
C GLU A 34 -12.04 -0.45 -18.85
N ARG A 35 -12.10 0.76 -18.27
CA ARG A 35 -11.46 1.95 -18.84
C ARG A 35 -9.95 1.99 -18.59
N GLU A 36 -9.40 0.98 -17.93
CA GLU A 36 -7.99 0.89 -17.55
C GLU A 36 -7.49 2.11 -16.76
N GLU A 37 -8.37 2.71 -15.94
CA GLU A 37 -8.01 3.79 -15.01
C GLU A 37 -7.20 3.26 -13.84
N ILE A 38 -7.47 2.01 -13.45
CA ILE A 38 -6.80 1.31 -12.35
C ILE A 38 -6.44 -0.12 -12.74
N ARG A 39 -5.38 -0.64 -12.13
CA ARG A 39 -4.84 -1.98 -12.42
C ARG A 39 -4.70 -2.86 -11.17
N GLY A 40 -5.14 -2.41 -10.03
CA GLY A 40 -5.17 -3.12 -8.75
C GLY A 40 -5.80 -2.26 -7.67
N ILE A 41 -5.91 -2.85 -6.47
CA ILE A 41 -6.46 -2.18 -5.28
C ILE A 41 -5.56 -2.41 -4.07
N THR A 42 -5.43 -1.35 -3.26
CA THR A 42 -4.95 -1.45 -1.88
C THR A 42 -6.06 -1.10 -0.90
N SER A 43 -6.06 -1.78 0.24
CA SER A 43 -6.90 -1.47 1.39
C SER A 43 -6.06 -1.31 2.66
N ASN A 44 -6.64 -0.74 3.68
CA ASN A 44 -6.05 -0.60 5.00
C ASN A 44 -7.18 -0.43 6.05
N PRO A 45 -6.88 -0.51 7.35
CA PRO A 45 -7.91 -0.39 8.40
C PRO A 45 -8.74 0.90 8.32
N THR A 46 -8.11 2.03 7.97
CA THR A 46 -8.81 3.32 7.86
C THR A 46 -9.82 3.34 6.72
N ILE A 47 -9.49 2.69 5.59
CA ILE A 47 -10.41 2.58 4.44
C ILE A 47 -11.65 1.78 4.84
N PHE A 48 -11.47 0.61 5.45
CA PHE A 48 -12.60 -0.21 5.93
C PHE A 48 -13.40 0.49 7.03
N MET A 49 -12.73 1.18 7.96
CA MET A 49 -13.41 1.97 8.99
C MET A 49 -14.34 3.00 8.32
N ASN A 50 -13.83 3.77 7.38
CA ASN A 50 -14.64 4.77 6.66
C ASN A 50 -15.78 4.12 5.86
N ALA A 51 -15.53 3.01 5.18
CA ALA A 51 -16.53 2.31 4.38
C ALA A 51 -17.69 1.79 5.26
N ILE A 52 -17.38 1.16 6.39
CA ILE A 52 -18.38 0.56 7.28
C ILE A 52 -19.10 1.63 8.11
N THR A 53 -18.43 2.70 8.55
CA THR A 53 -19.02 3.68 9.47
C THR A 53 -19.71 4.86 8.79
N LYS A 54 -19.36 5.15 7.52
CA LYS A 54 -19.89 6.32 6.81
C LYS A 54 -20.94 5.99 5.76
N THR A 55 -21.26 4.70 5.57
CA THR A 55 -22.27 4.23 4.63
C THR A 55 -23.19 3.20 5.30
N ALA A 56 -24.34 2.94 4.72
CA ALA A 56 -25.25 1.88 5.13
C ALA A 56 -25.03 0.58 4.32
N ASP A 57 -24.01 0.52 3.47
CA ASP A 57 -23.77 -0.57 2.52
C ASP A 57 -23.56 -1.93 3.20
N TYR A 58 -23.13 -1.90 4.46
CA TYR A 58 -22.79 -3.11 5.24
C TYR A 58 -23.90 -3.56 6.20
N ASP A 59 -24.89 -2.71 6.48
CA ASP A 59 -25.90 -2.98 7.53
C ASP A 59 -26.67 -4.29 7.29
N ALA A 60 -27.01 -4.55 6.04
CA ALA A 60 -27.77 -5.75 5.65
C ALA A 60 -27.07 -7.07 5.98
N GLU A 61 -25.73 -7.10 6.02
CA GLU A 61 -24.95 -8.28 6.37
C GLU A 61 -24.42 -8.20 7.81
N LEU A 62 -24.01 -7.02 8.26
CA LEU A 62 -23.43 -6.84 9.58
C LEU A 62 -24.42 -7.12 10.71
N LEU A 63 -25.64 -6.55 10.64
CA LEU A 63 -26.65 -6.71 11.70
C LEU A 63 -27.04 -8.18 11.92
N PRO A 64 -27.29 -9.02 10.89
CA PRO A 64 -27.52 -10.45 11.10
C PRO A 64 -26.35 -11.19 11.72
N LEU A 65 -25.08 -10.82 11.41
CA LEU A 65 -23.91 -11.45 12.01
C LEU A 65 -23.82 -11.14 13.51
N LEU A 66 -24.05 -9.91 13.91
CA LEU A 66 -24.07 -9.49 15.31
C LEU A 66 -25.24 -10.18 16.04
N ALA A 67 -26.44 -10.21 15.46
CA ALA A 67 -27.60 -10.89 16.02
C ALA A 67 -27.40 -12.42 16.18
N ALA A 68 -26.54 -13.02 15.34
CA ALA A 68 -26.14 -14.43 15.46
C ALA A 68 -25.06 -14.68 16.54
N GLY A 69 -24.58 -13.62 17.21
CA GLY A 69 -23.59 -13.69 18.29
C GLY A 69 -22.13 -13.67 17.84
N HIS A 70 -21.84 -13.29 16.58
CA HIS A 70 -20.46 -13.04 16.16
C HIS A 70 -19.91 -11.82 16.89
N ASN A 71 -18.65 -11.90 17.34
CA ASN A 71 -17.97 -10.70 17.85
C ASN A 71 -17.59 -9.75 16.70
N ALA A 72 -17.29 -8.49 17.04
CA ALA A 72 -16.98 -7.46 16.05
C ALA A 72 -15.82 -7.83 15.12
N THR A 73 -14.79 -8.48 15.64
CA THR A 73 -13.62 -8.92 14.85
C THR A 73 -14.03 -9.97 13.82
N ASP A 74 -14.80 -10.98 14.22
CA ASP A 74 -15.25 -12.03 13.31
C ASP A 74 -16.22 -11.49 12.25
N ALA A 75 -17.14 -10.59 12.63
CA ALA A 75 -18.06 -9.92 11.72
C ALA A 75 -17.28 -9.07 10.71
N PHE A 76 -16.34 -8.22 11.16
CA PHE A 76 -15.48 -7.45 10.28
C PHE A 76 -14.73 -8.33 9.27
N TRP A 77 -14.08 -9.39 9.73
CA TRP A 77 -13.32 -10.25 8.81
C TRP A 77 -14.21 -10.97 7.79
N GLN A 78 -15.46 -11.27 8.12
CA GLN A 78 -16.40 -11.83 7.14
C GLN A 78 -16.70 -10.82 6.03
N LEU A 79 -17.04 -9.58 6.41
CA LEU A 79 -17.31 -8.49 5.45
C LEU A 79 -16.08 -8.16 4.59
N ALA A 80 -14.93 -7.96 5.22
CA ALA A 80 -13.69 -7.62 4.52
C ALA A 80 -13.26 -8.71 3.51
N VAL A 81 -13.31 -9.98 3.91
CA VAL A 81 -13.00 -11.12 3.03
C VAL A 81 -13.98 -11.19 1.86
N ALA A 82 -15.27 -10.93 2.10
CA ALA A 82 -16.27 -10.91 1.03
C ALA A 82 -15.99 -9.82 -0.01
N ASP A 83 -15.72 -8.60 0.43
CA ASP A 83 -15.39 -7.47 -0.46
C ASP A 83 -14.10 -7.69 -1.24
N ILE A 84 -13.06 -8.15 -0.55
CA ILE A 84 -11.76 -8.44 -1.18
C ILE A 84 -11.90 -9.56 -2.22
N ARG A 85 -12.70 -10.58 -1.94
CA ARG A 85 -12.97 -11.66 -2.90
C ARG A 85 -13.73 -11.13 -4.12
N ALA A 86 -14.77 -10.33 -3.92
CA ALA A 86 -15.52 -9.71 -5.01
C ALA A 86 -14.63 -8.80 -5.87
N ALA A 87 -13.81 -7.96 -5.25
CA ALA A 87 -12.84 -7.13 -5.96
C ALA A 87 -11.82 -7.99 -6.73
N ALA A 88 -11.28 -9.04 -6.11
CA ALA A 88 -10.34 -9.95 -6.75
C ALA A 88 -10.95 -10.63 -7.98
N ASP A 89 -12.22 -11.02 -7.92
CA ASP A 89 -12.96 -11.60 -9.06
C ASP A 89 -13.10 -10.59 -10.21
N LEU A 90 -13.37 -9.31 -9.93
CA LEU A 90 -13.42 -8.26 -10.95
C LEU A 90 -12.06 -8.03 -11.62
N PHE A 91 -10.96 -8.12 -10.87
CA PHE A 91 -9.60 -7.97 -11.39
C PHE A 91 -9.03 -9.24 -12.02
N LEU A 92 -9.63 -10.42 -11.84
CA LEU A 92 -9.11 -11.69 -12.32
C LEU A 92 -8.87 -11.73 -13.84
N PRO A 93 -9.73 -11.14 -14.71
CA PRO A 93 -9.44 -11.05 -16.14
C PRO A 93 -8.17 -10.25 -16.46
N LEU A 94 -7.93 -9.15 -15.75
CA LEU A 94 -6.69 -8.36 -15.89
C LEU A 94 -5.47 -9.16 -15.41
N TYR A 95 -5.57 -9.81 -14.25
CA TYR A 95 -4.52 -10.68 -13.72
C TYR A 95 -4.10 -11.76 -14.73
N ARG A 96 -5.08 -12.44 -15.35
CA ARG A 96 -4.82 -13.49 -16.34
C ARG A 96 -4.18 -12.94 -17.62
N ARG A 97 -4.70 -11.84 -18.20
CA ARG A 97 -4.15 -11.28 -19.44
C ARG A 97 -2.81 -10.59 -19.26
N SER A 98 -2.46 -10.17 -18.05
CA SER A 98 -1.14 -9.63 -17.71
C SER A 98 -0.16 -10.71 -17.23
N ASP A 99 -0.53 -11.98 -17.34
CA ASP A 99 0.26 -13.10 -16.83
C ASP A 99 0.66 -12.93 -15.36
N GLY A 100 -0.24 -12.41 -14.51
CA GLY A 100 0.04 -12.13 -13.11
C GLY A 100 0.97 -10.92 -12.86
N GLY A 101 1.08 -10.01 -13.82
CA GLY A 101 1.82 -8.75 -13.67
C GLY A 101 1.00 -7.66 -12.97
N ASP A 102 -0.33 -7.73 -13.05
CA ASP A 102 -1.27 -6.77 -12.47
C ASP A 102 -2.58 -7.46 -12.04
N GLY A 103 -3.57 -6.68 -11.63
CA GLY A 103 -4.87 -7.19 -11.22
C GLY A 103 -4.90 -7.70 -9.78
N PHE A 104 -3.99 -7.23 -8.94
CA PHE A 104 -3.92 -7.61 -7.53
C PHE A 104 -4.84 -6.78 -6.64
N VAL A 105 -5.32 -7.42 -5.57
CA VAL A 105 -6.10 -6.81 -4.50
C VAL A 105 -5.43 -7.13 -3.18
N SER A 106 -5.17 -6.11 -2.34
CA SER A 106 -4.46 -6.28 -1.08
C SER A 106 -5.41 -6.26 0.12
N LEU A 107 -5.21 -7.21 1.06
CA LEU A 107 -5.86 -7.26 2.38
C LEU A 107 -4.80 -7.32 3.47
N GLU A 108 -4.86 -6.41 4.43
CA GLU A 108 -3.86 -6.29 5.50
C GLU A 108 -4.20 -7.21 6.68
N VAL A 109 -3.17 -7.84 7.28
CA VAL A 109 -3.30 -8.52 8.57
C VAL A 109 -3.69 -7.53 9.67
N SER A 110 -4.21 -8.01 10.78
CA SER A 110 -4.53 -7.15 11.92
C SER A 110 -3.29 -6.34 12.36
N PRO A 111 -3.40 -5.00 12.44
CA PRO A 111 -2.27 -4.16 12.86
C PRO A 111 -1.85 -4.42 14.31
N THR A 112 -2.69 -5.07 15.13
CA THR A 112 -2.35 -5.46 16.50
C THR A 112 -1.27 -6.55 16.55
N LEU A 113 -0.98 -7.21 15.43
CA LEU A 113 0.02 -8.29 15.31
C LEU A 113 1.38 -7.77 14.83
N ALA A 114 1.54 -6.48 14.60
CA ALA A 114 2.73 -5.89 13.97
C ALA A 114 4.06 -6.23 14.69
N GLU A 115 4.02 -6.56 15.98
CA GLU A 115 5.19 -6.92 16.80
C GLU A 115 5.28 -8.43 17.09
N ASP A 116 4.42 -9.27 16.48
CA ASP A 116 4.40 -10.72 16.66
C ASP A 116 4.53 -11.46 15.32
N THR A 117 5.70 -11.98 15.05
CA THR A 117 6.02 -12.72 13.82
C THR A 117 5.13 -13.94 13.62
N ALA A 118 4.90 -14.72 14.69
CA ALA A 118 4.17 -15.99 14.58
C ALA A 118 2.68 -15.74 14.35
N ALA A 119 2.10 -14.80 15.07
CA ALA A 119 0.69 -14.42 14.91
C ALA A 119 0.44 -13.76 13.54
N THR A 120 1.33 -12.85 13.09
CA THR A 120 1.27 -12.24 11.75
C THR A 120 1.27 -13.31 10.66
N LEU A 121 2.19 -14.27 10.71
CA LEU A 121 2.26 -15.34 9.72
C LEU A 121 1.03 -16.25 9.76
N ALA A 122 0.53 -16.58 10.95
CA ALA A 122 -0.66 -17.41 11.11
C ALA A 122 -1.90 -16.72 10.50
N GLU A 123 -2.07 -15.42 10.73
CA GLU A 123 -3.18 -14.66 10.16
C GLU A 123 -3.02 -14.49 8.63
N ALA A 124 -1.81 -14.22 8.14
CA ALA A 124 -1.54 -14.16 6.71
C ALA A 124 -1.96 -15.46 5.98
N ARG A 125 -1.60 -16.62 6.54
CA ARG A 125 -2.03 -17.94 6.04
C ARG A 125 -3.54 -18.12 6.10
N SER A 126 -4.19 -17.61 7.15
CA SER A 126 -5.63 -17.66 7.31
C SER A 126 -6.35 -16.82 6.26
N LEU A 127 -5.94 -15.57 6.07
CA LEU A 127 -6.52 -14.66 5.08
C LEU A 127 -6.32 -15.18 3.66
N TRP A 128 -5.12 -15.70 3.35
CA TRP A 128 -4.84 -16.32 2.05
C TRP A 128 -5.82 -17.44 1.72
N ARG A 129 -6.04 -18.37 2.66
CA ARG A 129 -7.01 -19.46 2.47
C ARG A 129 -8.46 -18.98 2.44
N ARG A 130 -8.82 -17.99 3.26
CA ARG A 130 -10.19 -17.46 3.33
C ARG A 130 -10.60 -16.71 2.09
N VAL A 131 -9.72 -15.89 1.52
CA VAL A 131 -10.00 -15.17 0.27
C VAL A 131 -9.95 -16.13 -0.92
N ASP A 132 -9.01 -17.05 -0.97
CA ASP A 132 -8.89 -18.12 -1.98
C ASP A 132 -8.93 -17.55 -3.41
N ARG A 133 -8.06 -16.58 -3.70
CA ARG A 133 -7.88 -15.97 -5.02
C ARG A 133 -6.40 -15.77 -5.34
N PRO A 134 -5.94 -16.15 -6.56
CA PRO A 134 -4.52 -16.10 -6.93
C PRO A 134 -3.97 -14.67 -7.00
N ASN A 135 -4.83 -13.69 -7.18
CA ASN A 135 -4.50 -12.28 -7.24
C ASN A 135 -4.72 -11.51 -5.92
N LEU A 136 -4.87 -12.23 -4.80
CA LEU A 136 -4.75 -11.63 -3.48
C LEU A 136 -3.27 -11.32 -3.21
N MET A 137 -2.99 -10.21 -2.56
CA MET A 137 -1.76 -9.95 -1.81
C MET A 137 -2.09 -9.74 -0.34
N VAL A 138 -1.53 -10.57 0.54
CA VAL A 138 -1.66 -10.32 1.98
C VAL A 138 -0.71 -9.19 2.36
N LYS A 139 -1.24 -8.15 2.99
CA LYS A 139 -0.46 -6.97 3.36
C LYS A 139 0.11 -7.15 4.75
N ILE A 140 1.44 -7.00 4.89
CA ILE A 140 2.19 -7.24 6.14
C ILE A 140 3.11 -6.02 6.39
N PRO A 141 3.10 -5.42 7.61
CA PRO A 141 3.96 -4.30 7.93
C PRO A 141 5.43 -4.70 8.00
N ALA A 142 6.32 -3.80 7.56
CA ALA A 142 7.76 -4.00 7.54
C ALA A 142 8.42 -3.73 8.92
N THR A 143 7.77 -4.09 10.02
CA THR A 143 8.37 -4.03 11.35
C THR A 143 9.49 -5.06 11.49
N PRO A 144 10.40 -4.92 12.48
CA PRO A 144 11.40 -5.96 12.77
C PRO A 144 10.79 -7.36 12.95
N ALA A 145 9.60 -7.45 13.56
CA ALA A 145 8.87 -8.71 13.71
C ALA A 145 8.16 -9.14 12.40
N GLY A 146 7.80 -8.20 11.54
CA GLY A 146 7.17 -8.48 10.24
C GLY A 146 8.13 -9.09 9.22
N ILE A 147 9.42 -8.71 9.23
CA ILE A 147 10.42 -9.18 8.26
C ILE A 147 10.51 -10.73 8.19
N PRO A 148 10.64 -11.47 9.31
CA PRO A 148 10.63 -12.94 9.25
C PRO A 148 9.29 -13.52 8.78
N ALA A 149 8.17 -12.89 9.11
CA ALA A 149 6.85 -13.33 8.65
C ALA A 149 6.69 -13.16 7.13
N ILE A 150 7.21 -12.07 6.55
CA ILE A 150 7.24 -11.81 5.10
C ILE A 150 8.02 -12.92 4.39
N ARG A 151 9.26 -13.23 4.84
CA ARG A 151 10.08 -14.32 4.29
C ARG A 151 9.32 -15.64 4.29
N ALA A 152 8.72 -16.02 5.42
CA ALA A 152 8.00 -17.26 5.56
C ALA A 152 6.73 -17.31 4.70
N ALA A 153 5.98 -16.21 4.60
CA ALA A 153 4.80 -16.11 3.73
C ALA A 153 5.17 -16.29 2.24
N ILE A 154 6.25 -15.67 1.77
CA ILE A 154 6.77 -15.87 0.40
C ILE A 154 7.19 -17.33 0.20
N ALA A 155 7.90 -17.93 1.14
CA ALA A 155 8.29 -19.35 1.07
C ALA A 155 7.08 -20.29 1.00
N ASP A 156 5.97 -19.95 1.67
CA ASP A 156 4.70 -20.68 1.60
C ASP A 156 3.97 -20.51 0.27
N GLY A 157 4.31 -19.51 -0.53
CA GLY A 157 3.65 -19.21 -1.81
C GLY A 157 2.52 -18.19 -1.70
N ILE A 158 2.52 -17.39 -0.65
CA ILE A 158 1.59 -16.29 -0.44
C ILE A 158 2.15 -15.03 -1.10
N ASN A 159 1.35 -14.37 -1.96
CA ASN A 159 1.72 -13.05 -2.47
C ASN A 159 1.65 -12.03 -1.33
N VAL A 160 2.66 -11.17 -1.24
CA VAL A 160 2.77 -10.21 -0.13
C VAL A 160 2.88 -8.77 -0.64
N ASN A 161 2.06 -7.90 -0.06
CA ASN A 161 2.24 -6.45 -0.12
C ASN A 161 2.92 -6.02 1.19
N VAL A 162 4.21 -5.73 1.15
CA VAL A 162 4.93 -5.26 2.34
C VAL A 162 4.62 -3.78 2.55
N THR A 163 4.16 -3.38 3.74
CA THR A 163 3.70 -2.01 4.00
C THR A 163 4.45 -1.29 5.12
N LEU A 164 4.20 0.01 5.28
CA LEU A 164 4.83 0.88 6.27
C LEU A 164 6.35 0.96 6.12
N ILE A 165 6.84 0.99 4.87
CA ILE A 165 8.24 1.22 4.56
C ILE A 165 8.46 2.71 4.39
N PHE A 166 9.38 3.29 5.18
CA PHE A 166 9.78 4.71 5.09
C PHE A 166 11.29 4.86 4.86
N ALA A 167 12.09 3.99 5.51
CA ALA A 167 13.54 3.99 5.42
C ALA A 167 14.04 3.12 4.26
N ARG A 168 15.11 3.57 3.58
CA ARG A 168 15.79 2.79 2.55
C ARG A 168 16.47 1.55 3.14
N GLU A 169 16.99 1.66 4.36
CA GLU A 169 17.59 0.56 5.12
C GLU A 169 16.54 -0.54 5.40
N ARG A 170 15.33 -0.14 5.84
CA ARG A 170 14.21 -1.08 6.02
C ARG A 170 13.78 -1.69 4.68
N TYR A 171 13.80 -0.92 3.60
CA TYR A 171 13.50 -1.44 2.27
C TYR A 171 14.53 -2.49 1.82
N ALA A 172 15.80 -2.30 2.13
CA ALA A 172 16.83 -3.31 1.86
C ALA A 172 16.55 -4.63 2.59
N GLU A 173 16.14 -4.58 3.87
CA GLU A 173 15.73 -5.77 4.64
C GLU A 173 14.48 -6.43 4.03
N VAL A 174 13.53 -5.66 3.52
CA VAL A 174 12.33 -6.15 2.85
C VAL A 174 12.68 -6.89 1.55
N MET A 175 13.55 -6.32 0.73
CA MET A 175 14.02 -6.96 -0.51
C MET A 175 14.81 -8.25 -0.18
N ASP A 176 15.65 -8.23 0.86
CA ASP A 176 16.36 -9.43 1.30
C ASP A 176 15.41 -10.53 1.77
N ALA A 177 14.39 -10.19 2.58
CA ALA A 177 13.38 -11.14 3.03
C ALA A 177 12.59 -11.77 1.87
N TYR A 178 12.27 -10.98 0.83
CA TYR A 178 11.64 -11.48 -0.37
C TYR A 178 12.53 -12.48 -1.11
N LEU A 179 13.79 -12.11 -1.37
CA LEU A 179 14.76 -13.00 -2.05
C LEU A 179 15.00 -14.26 -1.24
N ALA A 180 15.19 -14.15 0.08
CA ALA A 180 15.39 -15.29 0.96
C ALA A 180 14.16 -16.22 1.01
N GLY A 181 12.94 -15.67 1.00
CA GLY A 181 11.72 -16.47 0.92
C GLY A 181 11.60 -17.24 -0.40
N LEU A 182 11.99 -16.64 -1.53
CA LEU A 182 12.07 -17.33 -2.82
C LEU A 182 13.16 -18.41 -2.81
N GLU A 183 14.32 -18.16 -2.21
CA GLU A 183 15.40 -19.14 -2.05
C GLU A 183 14.94 -20.34 -1.22
N ASP A 184 14.27 -20.10 -0.08
CA ASP A 184 13.70 -21.16 0.76
C ASP A 184 12.69 -22.02 -0.03
N ARG A 185 11.84 -21.37 -0.84
CA ARG A 185 10.84 -22.04 -1.65
C ARG A 185 11.48 -22.90 -2.75
N LEU A 186 12.50 -22.36 -3.42
CA LEU A 186 13.25 -23.06 -4.46
C LEU A 186 14.01 -24.28 -3.88
N ALA A 187 14.64 -24.10 -2.71
CA ALA A 187 15.32 -25.18 -1.99
C ALA A 187 14.36 -26.30 -1.57
N ALA A 188 13.10 -25.97 -1.32
CA ALA A 188 12.02 -26.94 -1.06
C ALA A 188 11.45 -27.60 -2.31
N GLY A 189 12.00 -27.33 -3.50
CA GLY A 189 11.54 -27.88 -4.78
C GLY A 189 10.18 -27.34 -5.23
N ARG A 190 9.77 -26.16 -4.77
CA ARG A 190 8.48 -25.54 -5.12
C ARG A 190 8.69 -24.50 -6.22
N PRO A 191 7.73 -24.35 -7.18
CA PRO A 191 7.84 -23.40 -8.27
C PRO A 191 7.84 -21.96 -7.75
N LEU A 192 8.59 -21.06 -8.42
CA LEU A 192 8.61 -19.62 -8.14
C LEU A 192 7.61 -18.84 -8.99
N GLU A 193 7.15 -19.44 -10.10
CA GLU A 193 6.13 -18.85 -10.97
C GLU A 193 4.84 -18.59 -10.18
N GLY A 194 4.23 -17.44 -10.46
CA GLY A 194 2.98 -17.01 -9.82
C GLY A 194 3.17 -16.35 -8.45
N ILE A 195 4.41 -16.33 -7.90
CA ILE A 195 4.70 -15.56 -6.68
C ILE A 195 4.94 -14.10 -7.06
N ALA A 196 4.16 -13.22 -6.46
CA ALA A 196 4.29 -11.78 -6.65
C ALA A 196 4.40 -11.05 -5.31
N SER A 197 5.14 -9.95 -5.32
CA SER A 197 5.22 -9.06 -4.15
C SER A 197 5.36 -7.61 -4.59
N VAL A 198 4.83 -6.72 -3.78
CA VAL A 198 5.07 -5.28 -3.86
C VAL A 198 5.57 -4.76 -2.51
N ALA A 199 6.36 -3.69 -2.55
CA ALA A 199 6.90 -3.02 -1.38
C ALA A 199 6.32 -1.61 -1.29
N SER A 200 5.36 -1.40 -0.41
CA SER A 200 4.67 -0.13 -0.21
C SER A 200 5.57 0.86 0.52
N PHE A 201 6.27 1.67 -0.25
CA PHE A 201 7.14 2.74 0.21
C PHE A 201 6.34 4.04 0.34
N PHE A 202 6.27 4.56 1.57
CA PHE A 202 5.41 5.68 1.92
C PHE A 202 6.06 7.02 1.59
N VAL A 203 5.30 7.90 0.92
CA VAL A 203 5.84 9.12 0.31
C VAL A 203 5.41 10.39 1.05
N SER A 204 4.16 10.82 0.97
CA SER A 204 3.75 12.15 1.45
C SER A 204 3.96 12.41 2.94
N ARG A 205 3.96 11.36 3.77
CA ARG A 205 4.20 11.51 5.22
C ARG A 205 5.64 11.97 5.51
N VAL A 206 6.60 11.60 4.65
CA VAL A 206 8.00 12.06 4.77
C VAL A 206 8.08 13.57 4.63
N ASP A 207 7.51 14.14 3.55
CA ASP A 207 7.48 15.59 3.38
C ASP A 207 6.70 16.27 4.50
N THR A 208 5.56 15.72 4.93
CA THR A 208 4.76 16.31 6.03
C THR A 208 5.59 16.47 7.31
N LEU A 209 6.39 15.46 7.68
CA LEU A 209 7.20 15.52 8.90
C LEU A 209 8.46 16.37 8.71
N VAL A 210 9.14 16.24 7.57
CA VAL A 210 10.35 17.02 7.26
C VAL A 210 10.01 18.50 7.14
N ASP A 211 8.95 18.85 6.42
CA ASP A 211 8.52 20.24 6.26
C ASP A 211 8.15 20.86 7.62
N LYS A 212 7.49 20.12 8.51
CA LYS A 212 7.25 20.57 9.88
C LYS A 212 8.55 20.91 10.64
N ARG A 213 9.61 20.11 10.46
CA ARG A 213 10.93 20.36 11.06
C ARG A 213 11.62 21.56 10.39
N LEU A 214 11.54 21.68 9.06
CA LEU A 214 12.05 22.81 8.31
C LEU A 214 11.35 24.12 8.69
N ASP A 215 10.03 24.11 8.86
CA ASP A 215 9.24 25.26 9.29
C ASP A 215 9.68 25.77 10.68
N ALA A 216 10.09 24.89 11.58
CA ALA A 216 10.65 25.30 12.87
C ALA A 216 11.96 26.09 12.67
N ILE A 217 12.86 25.60 11.80
CA ILE A 217 14.13 26.30 11.47
C ILE A 217 13.82 27.64 10.77
N ILE A 218 12.86 27.67 9.86
CA ILE A 218 12.45 28.90 9.16
C ILE A 218 11.96 29.97 10.13
N LYS A 219 11.20 29.57 11.15
CA LYS A 219 10.70 30.48 12.20
C LYS A 219 11.82 31.07 13.08
N GLU A 220 12.92 30.33 13.28
CA GLU A 220 14.10 30.84 14.01
C GLU A 220 14.81 31.98 13.25
N GLY A 221 14.69 32.01 11.92
CA GLY A 221 15.31 33.01 11.07
C GLY A 221 16.82 32.77 10.80
N GLY A 222 17.47 33.75 10.21
CA GLY A 222 18.90 33.71 9.92
C GLY A 222 19.26 32.85 8.69
N PRO A 223 20.57 32.59 8.45
CA PRO A 223 21.04 31.89 7.23
C PRO A 223 20.49 30.49 7.07
N ARG A 224 20.21 29.77 8.18
CA ARG A 224 19.63 28.44 8.15
C ARG A 224 18.19 28.45 7.63
N ALA A 225 17.44 29.50 7.89
CA ALA A 225 16.06 29.64 7.41
C ALA A 225 15.96 29.69 5.90
N GLU A 226 16.93 30.36 5.22
CA GLU A 226 16.96 30.41 3.75
C GLU A 226 17.25 29.02 3.16
N ALA A 227 18.25 28.32 3.68
CA ALA A 227 18.54 26.94 3.29
C ALA A 227 17.34 26.02 3.49
N ALA A 228 16.64 26.14 4.63
CA ALA A 228 15.46 25.34 4.95
C ALA A 228 14.29 25.58 3.96
N ARG A 229 14.05 26.84 3.54
CA ARG A 229 13.04 27.15 2.52
C ARG A 229 13.28 26.45 1.19
N GLY A 230 14.56 26.32 0.80
CA GLY A 230 14.96 25.65 -0.43
C GLY A 230 14.72 24.13 -0.43
N LEU A 231 14.45 23.54 0.74
CA LEU A 231 14.29 22.08 0.90
C LEU A 231 12.82 21.62 1.11
N LEU A 232 11.89 22.56 1.29
CA LEU A 232 10.48 22.23 1.47
C LEU A 232 9.94 21.40 0.28
N GLY A 233 9.23 20.32 0.58
CA GLY A 233 8.57 19.45 -0.40
C GLY A 233 9.54 18.62 -1.26
N ARG A 234 10.79 18.42 -0.83
CA ARG A 234 11.81 17.70 -1.61
C ARG A 234 12.23 16.36 -1.01
N ALA A 235 12.04 16.17 0.29
CA ALA A 235 12.57 15.01 1.00
C ALA A 235 11.95 13.70 0.53
N ALA A 236 10.62 13.67 0.35
CA ALA A 236 9.88 12.47 -0.02
C ALA A 236 10.27 11.95 -1.40
N VAL A 237 10.29 12.83 -2.41
CA VAL A 237 10.69 12.47 -3.78
C VAL A 237 12.15 12.04 -3.82
N ALA A 238 13.04 12.73 -3.11
CA ALA A 238 14.45 12.37 -3.02
C ALA A 238 14.63 10.98 -2.41
N ASN A 239 13.96 10.69 -1.29
CA ASN A 239 14.00 9.40 -0.62
C ASN A 239 13.48 8.26 -1.54
N ALA A 240 12.35 8.47 -2.22
CA ALA A 240 11.76 7.50 -3.14
C ALA A 240 12.64 7.23 -4.38
N ARG A 241 13.24 8.25 -4.98
CA ARG A 241 14.16 8.08 -6.11
C ARG A 241 15.39 7.25 -5.73
N LEU A 242 15.95 7.49 -4.54
CA LEU A 242 17.08 6.70 -4.05
C LEU A 242 16.67 5.27 -3.69
N ALA A 243 15.47 5.05 -3.14
CA ALA A 243 14.92 3.72 -2.92
C ALA A 243 14.73 2.96 -4.25
N TYR A 244 14.31 3.63 -5.32
CA TYR A 244 14.23 3.03 -6.65
C TYR A 244 15.61 2.65 -7.21
N ALA A 245 16.63 3.46 -6.98
CA ALA A 245 18.01 3.12 -7.35
C ALA A 245 18.51 1.88 -6.61
N ASP A 246 18.18 1.75 -5.31
CA ASP A 246 18.48 0.55 -4.52
C ASP A 246 17.75 -0.68 -5.05
N PHE A 247 16.47 -0.56 -5.41
CA PHE A 247 15.69 -1.61 -6.07
C PHE A 247 16.38 -2.10 -7.34
N LYS A 248 16.76 -1.20 -8.23
CA LYS A 248 17.46 -1.56 -9.48
C LYS A 248 18.75 -2.32 -9.22
N ALA A 249 19.53 -1.89 -8.22
CA ALA A 249 20.79 -2.56 -7.86
C ALA A 249 20.57 -3.98 -7.35
N VAL A 250 19.57 -4.18 -6.47
CA VAL A 250 19.25 -5.49 -5.89
C VAL A 250 18.73 -6.45 -6.97
N PHE A 251 17.78 -6.02 -7.81
CA PHE A 251 17.16 -6.87 -8.83
C PHE A 251 17.99 -7.00 -10.13
N ALA A 252 19.12 -6.30 -10.25
CA ALA A 252 20.16 -6.55 -11.24
C ALA A 252 21.26 -7.51 -10.71
N SER A 253 21.23 -7.93 -9.46
CA SER A 253 22.28 -8.74 -8.84
C SER A 253 22.31 -10.18 -9.36
N PRO A 254 23.50 -10.85 -9.30
CA PRO A 254 23.61 -12.29 -9.62
C PRO A 254 22.73 -13.17 -8.72
N ARG A 255 22.42 -12.74 -7.49
CA ARG A 255 21.51 -13.45 -6.59
C ARG A 255 20.11 -13.52 -7.17
N PHE A 256 19.57 -12.38 -7.62
CA PHE A 256 18.24 -12.37 -8.23
C PHE A 256 18.23 -13.02 -9.61
N ALA A 257 19.31 -12.89 -10.41
CA ALA A 257 19.39 -13.52 -11.73
C ALA A 257 19.12 -15.03 -11.64
N ARG A 258 19.69 -15.73 -10.66
CA ARG A 258 19.42 -17.16 -10.43
C ARG A 258 17.95 -17.46 -10.10
N LEU A 259 17.30 -16.60 -9.33
CA LEU A 259 15.89 -16.77 -8.99
C LEU A 259 14.99 -16.48 -10.20
N ARG A 260 15.30 -15.44 -10.96
CA ARG A 260 14.61 -15.09 -12.21
C ARG A 260 14.69 -16.23 -13.22
N ASP A 261 15.87 -16.87 -13.39
CA ASP A 261 16.06 -17.99 -14.29
C ASP A 261 15.24 -19.25 -13.85
N ASN A 262 14.70 -19.24 -12.62
CA ASN A 262 13.76 -20.21 -12.07
C ASN A 262 12.33 -19.66 -11.96
N GLY A 263 11.97 -18.60 -12.69
CA GLY A 263 10.61 -18.07 -12.80
C GLY A 263 10.23 -16.99 -11.79
N ALA A 264 11.18 -16.50 -10.95
CA ALA A 264 10.89 -15.42 -10.02
C ALA A 264 10.69 -14.08 -10.73
N ARG A 265 9.82 -13.25 -10.15
CA ARG A 265 9.58 -11.86 -10.54
C ARG A 265 10.25 -10.91 -9.57
N VAL A 266 10.45 -9.66 -9.98
CA VAL A 266 10.91 -8.60 -9.08
C VAL A 266 9.82 -8.28 -8.03
N GLN A 267 10.24 -7.85 -6.83
CA GLN A 267 9.33 -7.21 -5.89
C GLN A 267 9.21 -5.73 -6.29
N ARG A 268 8.09 -5.36 -6.93
CA ARG A 268 7.92 -4.00 -7.44
C ARG A 268 7.82 -2.99 -6.29
N PRO A 269 8.57 -1.87 -6.30
CA PRO A 269 8.27 -0.77 -5.40
C PRO A 269 6.87 -0.23 -5.70
N LEU A 270 6.11 0.00 -4.63
CA LEU A 270 4.78 0.58 -4.67
C LEU A 270 4.82 1.90 -3.91
N TRP A 271 4.62 3.01 -4.60
CA TRP A 271 4.52 4.32 -3.97
C TRP A 271 3.18 4.42 -3.27
N ALA A 272 3.22 4.52 -1.93
CA ALA A 272 2.04 4.56 -1.08
C ALA A 272 1.92 5.92 -0.38
N SER A 273 0.71 6.25 0.07
CA SER A 273 0.42 7.57 0.67
C SER A 273 0.80 8.71 -0.28
N THR A 274 0.31 8.65 -1.52
CA THR A 274 0.70 9.58 -2.59
C THR A 274 -0.28 10.76 -2.77
N GLY A 275 -1.32 10.83 -1.97
CA GLY A 275 -2.17 12.02 -1.88
C GLY A 275 -1.43 13.18 -1.23
N THR A 276 -1.38 14.31 -1.93
CA THR A 276 -0.74 15.55 -1.44
C THR A 276 -1.49 16.10 -0.23
N LYS A 277 -0.77 16.48 0.82
CA LYS A 277 -1.35 17.01 2.07
C LYS A 277 -1.24 18.53 2.16
N ASN A 278 -0.17 19.10 1.60
CA ASN A 278 0.07 20.53 1.58
C ASN A 278 -0.54 21.14 0.31
N PRO A 279 -1.53 22.04 0.41
CA PRO A 279 -2.21 22.62 -0.76
C PRO A 279 -1.32 23.54 -1.63
N VAL A 280 -0.11 23.85 -1.16
CA VAL A 280 0.86 24.64 -1.96
C VAL A 280 1.55 23.77 -3.01
N TYR A 281 1.60 22.45 -2.82
CA TYR A 281 2.17 21.50 -3.77
C TYR A 281 1.14 21.04 -4.78
N SER A 282 1.60 20.63 -5.97
CA SER A 282 0.73 19.97 -6.96
C SER A 282 0.04 18.77 -6.33
N ASP A 283 -1.26 18.61 -6.58
CA ASP A 283 -2.06 17.49 -6.09
C ASP A 283 -1.70 16.14 -6.73
N VAL A 284 -0.85 16.15 -7.76
CA VAL A 284 -0.28 14.95 -8.44
C VAL A 284 1.24 14.84 -8.30
N ILE A 285 1.88 15.65 -7.44
CA ILE A 285 3.36 15.69 -7.34
C ILE A 285 3.97 14.30 -7.08
N TYR A 286 3.37 13.49 -6.19
CA TYR A 286 3.89 12.16 -5.85
C TYR A 286 3.49 11.06 -6.87
N VAL A 287 2.82 11.43 -7.95
CA VAL A 287 2.66 10.59 -9.13
C VAL A 287 3.64 11.05 -10.20
N ASP A 288 3.55 12.30 -10.64
CA ASP A 288 4.36 12.86 -11.74
C ASP A 288 5.87 12.75 -11.53
N GLU A 289 6.33 12.87 -10.27
CA GLU A 289 7.77 12.81 -9.92
C GLU A 289 8.30 11.38 -9.70
N LEU A 290 7.43 10.37 -9.71
CA LEU A 290 7.79 8.99 -9.33
C LEU A 290 7.37 7.94 -10.39
N ILE A 291 7.49 8.30 -11.66
CA ILE A 291 7.13 7.42 -12.78
C ILE A 291 8.36 6.67 -13.28
N GLY A 292 8.31 5.35 -13.26
CA GLY A 292 9.37 4.49 -13.78
C GLY A 292 8.94 3.04 -13.97
N PRO A 293 9.71 2.26 -14.76
CA PRO A 293 9.40 0.86 -15.02
C PRO A 293 9.40 0.00 -13.75
N ASP A 294 8.65 -1.08 -13.80
CA ASP A 294 8.51 -2.05 -12.70
C ASP A 294 8.01 -1.43 -11.39
N THR A 295 7.22 -0.35 -11.45
CA THR A 295 6.66 0.30 -10.27
C THR A 295 5.14 0.27 -10.22
N VAL A 296 4.61 0.48 -9.04
CA VAL A 296 3.18 0.71 -8.78
C VAL A 296 3.04 2.05 -8.06
N ASN A 297 1.98 2.77 -8.32
CA ASN A 297 1.57 3.92 -7.50
C ASN A 297 0.12 3.69 -7.06
N THR A 298 -0.12 3.62 -5.75
CA THR A 298 -1.49 3.50 -5.23
C THR A 298 -2.01 4.86 -4.82
N VAL A 299 -3.09 5.28 -5.47
CA VAL A 299 -3.61 6.65 -5.37
C VAL A 299 -5.00 6.67 -4.72
N PRO A 300 -5.26 7.61 -3.80
CA PRO A 300 -6.60 7.82 -3.27
C PRO A 300 -7.54 8.41 -4.34
N PRO A 301 -8.88 8.37 -4.12
CA PRO A 301 -9.87 8.83 -5.11
C PRO A 301 -9.60 10.21 -5.71
N GLN A 302 -9.25 11.19 -4.87
CA GLN A 302 -9.01 12.55 -5.31
C GLN A 302 -7.76 12.67 -6.19
N THR A 303 -6.69 11.94 -5.83
CA THR A 303 -5.45 11.93 -6.62
C THR A 303 -5.65 11.20 -7.94
N LEU A 304 -6.48 10.14 -7.99
CA LEU A 304 -6.83 9.50 -9.26
C LEU A 304 -7.58 10.46 -10.18
N ALA A 305 -8.55 11.18 -9.66
CA ALA A 305 -9.29 12.18 -10.45
C ALA A 305 -8.36 13.26 -11.01
N ALA A 306 -7.47 13.81 -10.19
CA ALA A 306 -6.48 14.80 -10.62
C ALA A 306 -5.51 14.24 -11.66
N LEU A 307 -5.03 13.00 -11.47
CA LEU A 307 -4.16 12.31 -12.42
C LEU A 307 -4.81 12.14 -13.80
N LEU A 308 -6.08 11.76 -13.83
CA LEU A 308 -6.82 11.56 -15.07
C LEU A 308 -7.11 12.89 -15.78
N ASP A 309 -7.26 13.98 -15.04
CA ASP A 309 -7.55 15.33 -15.56
C ASP A 309 -6.29 16.03 -16.09
N HIS A 310 -5.21 16.09 -15.29
CA HIS A 310 -4.03 16.90 -15.63
C HIS A 310 -2.66 16.27 -15.32
N GLY A 311 -2.61 14.99 -14.90
CA GLY A 311 -1.35 14.28 -14.66
C GLY A 311 -0.49 14.16 -15.93
N ARG A 312 0.83 14.03 -15.76
CA ARG A 312 1.81 13.98 -16.84
C ARG A 312 2.52 12.65 -16.89
N ALA A 313 2.45 11.98 -18.03
CA ALA A 313 3.13 10.70 -18.25
C ALA A 313 4.54 10.93 -18.81
N ALA A 314 5.57 10.87 -17.97
CA ALA A 314 6.97 10.94 -18.33
C ALA A 314 7.82 10.14 -17.35
N LEU A 315 8.93 9.55 -17.82
CA LEU A 315 9.89 8.88 -16.93
C LEU A 315 10.61 9.90 -16.06
N THR A 316 10.42 9.82 -14.73
CA THR A 316 10.95 10.81 -13.77
C THR A 316 11.77 10.20 -12.64
N LEU A 317 11.60 8.91 -12.34
CA LEU A 317 12.29 8.26 -11.22
C LEU A 317 13.81 8.22 -11.31
N GLU A 318 14.36 8.15 -12.51
CA GLU A 318 15.81 8.07 -12.73
C GLU A 318 16.44 9.45 -12.96
N THR A 319 15.63 10.50 -13.00
CA THR A 319 16.13 11.87 -13.14
C THR A 319 16.51 12.44 -11.78
N GLY A 320 17.53 13.31 -11.73
CA GLY A 320 17.89 14.08 -10.54
C GLY A 320 18.37 13.22 -9.35
N LEU A 321 19.06 12.10 -9.59
CA LEU A 321 19.57 11.25 -8.49
C LEU A 321 20.66 11.95 -7.66
N ASP A 322 21.47 12.79 -8.28
CA ASP A 322 22.50 13.55 -7.55
C ASP A 322 21.87 14.67 -6.73
N GLU A 323 20.85 15.34 -7.26
CA GLU A 323 20.03 16.30 -6.53
C GLU A 323 19.29 15.63 -5.36
N ALA A 324 18.82 14.41 -5.54
CA ALA A 324 18.19 13.66 -4.45
C ALA A 324 19.19 13.36 -3.31
N ARG A 325 20.41 12.94 -3.65
CA ARG A 325 21.49 12.75 -2.66
C ARG A 325 21.84 14.05 -1.94
N GLN A 326 21.97 15.14 -2.70
CA GLN A 326 22.28 16.45 -2.15
C GLN A 326 21.16 16.96 -1.22
N THR A 327 19.89 16.77 -1.60
CA THR A 327 18.74 17.12 -0.75
C THR A 327 18.82 16.46 0.62
N LEU A 328 19.09 15.14 0.67
CA LEU A 328 19.22 14.44 1.96
C LEU A 328 20.46 14.87 2.75
N ALA A 329 21.56 15.18 2.07
CA ALA A 329 22.77 15.73 2.70
C ALA A 329 22.52 17.13 3.29
N ASP A 330 21.82 17.99 2.58
CA ASP A 330 21.48 19.34 3.04
C ASP A 330 20.52 19.31 4.25
N LEU A 331 19.57 18.39 4.28
CA LEU A 331 18.73 18.13 5.46
C LEU A 331 19.59 17.75 6.67
N ALA A 332 20.57 16.88 6.49
CA ALA A 332 21.48 16.48 7.56
C ALA A 332 22.32 17.66 8.09
N VAL A 333 22.79 18.55 7.20
CA VAL A 333 23.50 19.80 7.57
C VAL A 333 22.60 20.70 8.42
N LEU A 334 21.29 20.73 8.16
CA LEU A 334 20.32 21.45 8.99
C LEU A 334 19.95 20.72 10.30
N GLY A 335 20.53 19.53 10.55
CA GLY A 335 20.25 18.73 11.74
C GLY A 335 18.98 17.88 11.64
N ILE A 336 18.46 17.67 10.43
CA ILE A 336 17.32 16.78 10.19
C ILE A 336 17.86 15.41 9.75
N SER A 337 17.83 14.44 10.67
CA SER A 337 18.21 13.05 10.41
C SER A 337 17.06 12.33 9.71
N MET A 338 17.32 11.76 8.53
CA MET A 338 16.32 10.91 7.84
C MET A 338 16.04 9.63 8.60
N THR A 339 17.02 9.06 9.31
CA THR A 339 16.79 7.90 10.18
C THR A 339 15.77 8.24 11.28
N ASP A 340 15.93 9.37 11.99
CA ASP A 340 14.97 9.79 13.02
C ASP A 340 13.59 10.07 12.43
N VAL A 341 13.52 10.63 11.21
CA VAL A 341 12.25 10.87 10.51
C VAL A 341 11.56 9.55 10.21
N THR A 342 12.25 8.61 9.60
CA THR A 342 11.67 7.35 9.14
C THR A 342 11.31 6.42 10.29
N ASP A 343 12.12 6.36 11.36
CA ASP A 343 11.81 5.61 12.58
C ASP A 343 10.58 6.17 13.31
N GLN A 344 10.45 7.50 13.34
CA GLN A 344 9.26 8.14 13.90
C GLN A 344 8.02 7.78 13.08
N LEU A 345 8.11 7.87 11.74
CA LEU A 345 6.99 7.58 10.85
C LEU A 345 6.57 6.09 10.87
N GLU A 346 7.52 5.16 11.04
CA GLU A 346 7.22 3.73 11.20
C GLU A 346 6.38 3.51 12.47
N ARG A 347 6.84 4.03 13.62
CA ARG A 347 6.09 3.92 14.89
C ARG A 347 4.71 4.57 14.82
N GLU A 348 4.63 5.80 14.30
CA GLU A 348 3.36 6.51 14.14
C GLU A 348 2.42 5.79 13.15
N GLY A 349 2.98 5.17 12.11
CA GLY A 349 2.24 4.40 11.12
C GLY A 349 1.60 3.15 11.73
N VAL A 350 2.36 2.35 12.48
CA VAL A 350 1.85 1.17 13.21
C VAL A 350 0.77 1.57 14.20
N GLN A 351 1.04 2.59 15.01
CA GLN A 351 0.08 3.09 15.99
C GLN A 351 -1.22 3.58 15.34
N SER A 352 -1.12 4.40 14.28
CA SER A 352 -2.29 4.93 13.57
C SER A 352 -3.16 3.83 12.96
N PHE A 353 -2.56 2.77 12.44
CA PHE A 353 -3.31 1.62 11.91
C PHE A 353 -3.99 0.82 13.02
N ALA A 354 -3.31 0.62 14.15
CA ALA A 354 -3.91 -0.03 15.32
C ALA A 354 -5.10 0.77 15.89
N GLU A 355 -4.95 2.09 16.00
CA GLU A 355 -6.02 2.99 16.45
C GLU A 355 -7.22 2.98 15.48
N ALA A 356 -6.95 3.02 14.15
CA ALA A 356 -8.01 2.94 13.15
C ALA A 356 -8.75 1.58 13.20
N PHE A 357 -8.03 0.49 13.45
CA PHE A 357 -8.63 -0.83 13.60
C PHE A 357 -9.47 -0.95 14.87
N ALA A 358 -8.99 -0.41 16.00
CA ALA A 358 -9.75 -0.37 17.23
C ALA A 358 -11.04 0.45 17.06
N ALA A 359 -10.94 1.65 16.46
CA ALA A 359 -12.11 2.48 16.17
C ALA A 359 -13.12 1.82 15.23
N LEU A 360 -12.63 1.03 14.26
CA LEU A 360 -13.48 0.20 13.40
C LEU A 360 -14.26 -0.83 14.21
N LEU A 361 -13.60 -1.59 15.08
CA LEU A 361 -14.25 -2.62 15.90
C LEU A 361 -15.26 -2.00 16.89
N ASP A 362 -14.92 -0.87 17.50
CA ASP A 362 -15.84 -0.11 18.38
C ASP A 362 -17.08 0.35 17.61
N ALA A 363 -16.92 0.81 16.37
CA ALA A 363 -18.03 1.22 15.52
C ALA A 363 -18.94 0.04 15.13
N VAL A 364 -18.35 -1.13 14.87
CA VAL A 364 -19.11 -2.37 14.61
C VAL A 364 -19.94 -2.77 15.84
N VAL A 365 -19.36 -2.69 17.05
CA VAL A 365 -20.09 -2.94 18.31
C VAL A 365 -21.22 -1.95 18.51
N ALA A 366 -20.99 -0.66 18.20
CA ALA A 366 -22.00 0.37 18.38
C ALA A 366 -23.25 0.14 17.50
N GLN A 367 -23.09 -0.46 16.33
CA GLN A 367 -24.22 -0.83 15.46
C GLN A 367 -25.12 -1.95 16.01
N ASP A 368 -24.60 -2.82 16.88
CA ASP A 368 -25.39 -3.82 17.58
C ASP A 368 -26.47 -3.18 18.50
N SER A 369 -26.30 -1.92 18.86
CA SER A 369 -27.24 -1.18 19.71
C SER A 369 -28.41 -0.53 18.93
N TYR A 370 -28.42 -0.59 17.61
CA TYR A 370 -29.52 -0.07 16.79
C TYR A 370 -30.63 -1.13 16.66
N PRO A 371 -31.91 -0.81 16.94
CA PRO A 371 -33.01 -1.74 16.74
C PRO A 371 -33.11 -2.08 15.25
N VAL A 372 -33.09 -3.38 14.94
CA VAL A 372 -33.34 -3.89 13.58
C VAL A 372 -34.69 -3.30 13.10
N PRO A 373 -34.73 -2.57 11.97
CA PRO A 373 -36.00 -2.10 11.44
C PRO A 373 -36.90 -3.30 11.15
N PRO A 374 -38.21 -3.24 11.46
CA PRO A 374 -39.11 -4.34 11.17
C PRO A 374 -39.10 -4.69 9.69
N PRO A 375 -39.25 -5.97 9.33
CA PRO A 375 -39.30 -6.38 7.94
C PRO A 375 -40.41 -5.63 7.20
N PRO A 376 -40.22 -5.29 5.90
CA PRO A 376 -41.24 -4.63 5.13
C PRO A 376 -42.52 -5.47 5.14
N PRO A 377 -43.71 -4.84 5.17
CA PRO A 377 -44.96 -5.56 5.15
C PRO A 377 -45.06 -6.44 3.89
N PRO A 378 -45.63 -7.64 4.00
CA PRO A 378 -45.79 -8.49 2.82
C PRO A 378 -46.56 -7.73 1.73
N THR A 379 -45.98 -7.68 0.55
CA THR A 379 -46.67 -7.17 -0.66
C THR A 379 -47.90 -8.05 -0.91
N LEU A 380 -49.08 -7.42 -0.81
CA LEU A 380 -50.40 -8.04 -1.16
C LEU A 380 -50.50 -8.19 -2.68
#